data_b2832c7e257e428d1fe40776435c06e3
#
_entry.id   b2832c7e257e428d1fe40776435c06e3
#
_cell.length_a   1.000
_cell.length_b   1.000
_cell.length_c   1.000
_cell.angle_alpha   90.00
_cell.angle_beta   90.00
_cell.angle_gamma   90.00
#
_symmetry.space_group_name_H-M   'P 1'
#
loop_
_entity.id
_entity.type
_entity.pdbx_description
1 polymer ?
#
loop_
_entity_poly.entity_id
_entity_poly.type
_entity_poly.pdbx_seq_one_letter_code
_entity_poly.pdbx_strand_id
1 'polypeptide(L)'
;MAIQENKNSAILGDSNYHFEVNQHFSDRLHHVIPGGAHTYSRGDDQYPSNAPKILSHGKGAWVWDAFGNKFLDYGMGLRAITLGYHYDEISEAAIEEIRKGNNLTRPSLTELKAAEEMVSLFPWADMVKFAKNGSTVTTEIGRAHV
;
A
#
# COMPACT_ATOMS: atom_id res chain seq x y z
N MET A 1 9.47 18.31 -18.90
CA MET A 1 10.43 17.40 -19.54
C MET A 1 9.67 16.08 -19.77
N ALA A 2 9.29 15.79 -21.00
CA ALA A 2 8.40 14.68 -21.34
C ALA A 2 9.15 13.35 -21.20
N ILE A 3 8.61 12.44 -20.40
CA ILE A 3 9.10 11.06 -20.29
C ILE A 3 8.56 10.30 -21.50
N GLN A 4 9.47 9.90 -22.38
CA GLN A 4 9.15 9.12 -23.56
C GLN A 4 8.78 7.70 -23.13
N GLU A 5 7.55 7.28 -23.41
CA GLU A 5 7.08 5.90 -23.19
C GLU A 5 7.89 4.92 -24.05
N ASN A 6 8.67 4.09 -23.39
CA ASN A 6 9.36 2.98 -24.04
C ASN A 6 8.41 1.79 -24.15
N LYS A 7 7.93 1.52 -25.35
CA LYS A 7 6.82 0.57 -25.66
C LYS A 7 7.20 -0.91 -25.77
N ASN A 8 8.38 -1.37 -25.36
CA ASN A 8 8.72 -2.79 -25.50
C ASN A 8 9.68 -3.26 -24.40
N SER A 9 9.17 -3.74 -23.28
CA SER A 9 9.82 -4.84 -22.55
C SER A 9 8.77 -5.62 -21.77
N ALA A 10 8.16 -6.58 -22.47
CA ALA A 10 7.35 -7.61 -21.85
C ALA A 10 8.29 -8.64 -21.23
N ILE A 11 8.10 -8.90 -19.94
CA ILE A 11 8.29 -10.21 -19.29
C ILE A 11 9.63 -10.91 -19.59
N LEU A 12 10.50 -10.93 -18.63
CA LEU A 12 11.83 -11.51 -18.50
C LEU A 12 12.92 -10.46 -18.70
N GLY A 13 13.40 -10.01 -17.57
CA GLY A 13 14.38 -8.96 -17.43
C GLY A 13 15.43 -8.85 -18.51
N ASP A 14 15.49 -7.70 -19.11
CA ASP A 14 16.71 -7.22 -19.70
C ASP A 14 17.79 -7.31 -18.60
N SER A 15 18.84 -8.10 -18.86
CA SER A 15 19.94 -8.36 -17.92
C SER A 15 20.74 -7.10 -17.55
N ASN A 16 20.39 -5.96 -18.14
CA ASN A 16 20.87 -4.62 -17.86
C ASN A 16 19.94 -3.82 -16.92
N TYR A 17 19.03 -4.48 -16.20
CA TYR A 17 18.32 -3.84 -15.09
C TYR A 17 19.40 -3.26 -14.17
N HIS A 18 19.43 -1.95 -14.07
CA HIS A 18 20.52 -1.17 -13.45
C HIS A 18 20.74 -1.56 -11.98
N PHE A 19 21.42 -2.67 -11.75
CA PHE A 19 21.76 -3.18 -10.43
C PHE A 19 22.38 -2.09 -9.55
N GLU A 20 23.29 -1.31 -10.10
CA GLU A 20 23.97 -0.22 -9.40
C GLU A 20 22.99 0.85 -8.91
N VAL A 21 21.98 1.18 -9.71
CA VAL A 21 21.02 2.22 -9.35
C VAL A 21 20.01 1.71 -8.32
N ASN A 22 19.61 0.45 -8.41
CA ASN A 22 18.83 -0.21 -7.38
C ASN A 22 19.58 -0.28 -6.05
N GLN A 23 20.87 -0.59 -6.09
CA GLN A 23 21.72 -0.60 -4.89
C GLN A 23 21.80 0.82 -4.28
N HIS A 24 21.92 1.86 -5.08
CA HIS A 24 21.89 3.24 -4.60
C HIS A 24 20.60 3.57 -3.84
N PHE A 25 19.42 3.11 -4.29
CA PHE A 25 18.19 3.29 -3.54
C PHE A 25 18.16 2.47 -2.24
N SER A 26 18.66 1.24 -2.26
CA SER A 26 18.79 0.42 -1.07
C SER A 26 19.67 1.12 -0.02
N ASP A 27 20.84 1.57 -0.39
CA ASP A 27 21.77 2.27 0.51
C ASP A 27 21.13 3.51 1.14
N ARG A 28 20.41 4.30 0.36
CA ARG A 28 19.69 5.48 0.85
C ARG A 28 18.56 5.13 1.80
N LEU A 29 17.79 4.09 1.50
CA LEU A 29 16.72 3.60 2.38
C LEU A 29 17.30 3.14 3.72
N HIS A 30 18.35 2.33 3.69
CA HIS A 30 19.01 1.85 4.90
C HIS A 30 19.69 2.96 5.71
N HIS A 31 20.12 4.05 5.06
CA HIS A 31 20.69 5.20 5.75
C HIS A 31 19.65 5.97 6.60
N VAL A 32 18.41 6.03 6.14
CA VAL A 32 17.37 6.87 6.76
C VAL A 32 16.23 6.09 7.43
N ILE A 33 16.09 4.79 7.13
CA ILE A 33 15.04 3.93 7.65
C ILE A 33 15.69 2.67 8.21
N PRO A 34 15.54 2.36 9.51
CA PRO A 34 16.06 1.11 10.08
C PRO A 34 15.55 -0.11 9.29
N GLY A 35 16.48 -0.93 8.77
CA GLY A 35 16.15 -2.09 7.93
C GLY A 35 15.68 -1.74 6.52
N GLY A 36 15.82 -0.49 6.06
CA GLY A 36 15.45 -0.03 4.73
C GLY A 36 13.96 0.05 4.43
N ALA A 37 13.10 -0.36 5.37
CA ALA A 37 11.64 -0.34 5.18
C ALA A 37 10.91 -0.23 6.53
N HIS A 38 9.73 0.41 6.53
CA HIS A 38 8.92 0.58 7.74
C HIS A 38 8.25 -0.73 8.22
N THR A 39 8.25 -1.76 7.40
CA THR A 39 7.70 -3.09 7.73
C THR A 39 8.72 -4.13 7.28
N TYR A 40 9.08 -5.06 8.16
CA TYR A 40 10.05 -6.12 7.88
C TYR A 40 9.76 -6.85 6.55
N SER A 41 8.50 -7.22 6.32
CA SER A 41 8.09 -7.90 5.09
C SER A 41 8.25 -7.08 3.78
N ARG A 42 8.62 -5.81 3.89
CA ARG A 42 8.95 -4.93 2.74
C ARG A 42 10.43 -4.68 2.60
N GLY A 43 11.24 -5.20 3.51
CA GLY A 43 12.68 -5.10 3.45
C GLY A 43 13.24 -5.80 2.21
N ASP A 44 14.32 -5.29 1.69
CA ASP A 44 14.94 -5.80 0.47
C ASP A 44 15.64 -7.15 0.65
N ASP A 45 15.87 -7.57 1.89
CA ASP A 45 16.31 -8.90 2.29
C ASP A 45 15.21 -9.98 2.15
N GLN A 46 13.95 -9.57 1.99
CA GLN A 46 12.80 -10.47 1.80
C GLN A 46 12.54 -10.80 0.33
N TYR A 47 13.28 -10.21 -0.59
CA TYR A 47 13.09 -10.35 -2.03
C TYR A 47 14.40 -10.77 -2.72
N PRO A 48 14.32 -11.37 -3.92
CA PRO A 48 15.52 -11.64 -4.73
C PRO A 48 16.36 -10.38 -4.95
N SER A 49 17.67 -10.54 -5.03
CA SER A 49 18.60 -9.41 -5.18
C SER A 49 18.34 -8.54 -6.40
N ASN A 50 17.76 -9.11 -7.46
CA ASN A 50 17.36 -8.43 -8.69
C ASN A 50 15.96 -7.83 -8.66
N ALA A 51 15.22 -7.96 -7.55
CA ALA A 51 13.92 -7.29 -7.39
C ALA A 51 14.10 -5.76 -7.27
N PRO A 52 13.11 -4.96 -7.74
CA PRO A 52 13.17 -3.51 -7.57
C PRO A 52 13.20 -3.13 -6.09
N LYS A 53 14.13 -2.25 -5.71
CA LYS A 53 14.29 -1.79 -4.33
C LYS A 53 13.28 -0.70 -3.96
N ILE A 54 12.70 -0.04 -4.97
CA ILE A 54 11.70 1.01 -4.78
C ILE A 54 10.64 0.94 -5.89
N LEU A 55 9.40 1.17 -5.51
CA LEU A 55 8.27 1.25 -6.44
C LEU A 55 7.74 2.67 -6.51
N SER A 56 7.30 3.10 -7.68
CA SER A 56 6.78 4.44 -7.92
C SER A 56 5.25 4.51 -7.87
N HIS A 57 4.57 3.55 -8.49
CA HIS A 57 3.11 3.50 -8.54
C HIS A 57 2.61 2.09 -8.86
N GLY A 58 1.29 1.90 -8.76
CA GLY A 58 0.60 0.66 -9.12
C GLY A 58 -0.74 0.90 -9.79
N LYS A 59 -1.17 -0.03 -10.66
CA LYS A 59 -2.51 -0.07 -11.25
C LYS A 59 -2.95 -1.53 -11.46
N GLY A 60 -4.09 -1.90 -10.92
CA GLY A 60 -4.54 -3.29 -10.94
C GLY A 60 -3.54 -4.21 -10.23
N ALA A 61 -3.10 -5.27 -10.89
CA ALA A 61 -2.10 -6.20 -10.36
C ALA A 61 -0.65 -5.80 -10.70
N TRP A 62 -0.44 -4.64 -11.32
CA TRP A 62 0.86 -4.22 -11.83
C TRP A 62 1.44 -3.08 -11.00
N VAL A 63 2.76 -3.11 -10.85
CA VAL A 63 3.54 -2.04 -10.22
C VAL A 63 4.68 -1.62 -11.14
N TRP A 64 5.14 -0.40 -10.95
CA TRP A 64 6.28 0.16 -11.68
C TRP A 64 7.34 0.63 -10.70
N ASP A 65 8.57 0.41 -11.06
CA ASP A 65 9.71 0.97 -10.34
C ASP A 65 9.95 2.45 -10.69
N ALA A 66 10.99 3.03 -10.13
CA ALA A 66 11.37 4.42 -10.38
C ALA A 66 11.87 4.68 -11.83
N PHE A 67 12.14 3.63 -12.61
CA PHE A 67 12.64 3.70 -13.98
C PHE A 67 11.55 3.41 -15.03
N GLY A 68 10.33 3.10 -14.57
CA GLY A 68 9.20 2.75 -15.43
C GLY A 68 9.17 1.29 -15.86
N ASN A 69 9.99 0.42 -15.27
CA ASN A 69 9.88 -1.02 -15.50
C ASN A 69 8.63 -1.56 -14.81
N LYS A 70 7.91 -2.44 -15.50
CA LYS A 70 6.63 -2.97 -15.08
C LYS A 70 6.78 -4.38 -14.53
N PHE A 71 6.19 -4.62 -13.37
CA PHE A 71 6.21 -5.91 -12.68
C PHE A 71 4.79 -6.35 -12.31
N LEU A 72 4.56 -7.65 -12.31
CA LEU A 72 3.35 -8.23 -11.74
C LEU A 72 3.55 -8.41 -10.23
N ASP A 73 2.73 -7.76 -9.42
CA ASP A 73 2.82 -7.85 -7.97
C ASP A 73 1.89 -8.92 -7.40
N TYR A 74 2.43 -10.10 -7.13
CA TYR A 74 1.71 -11.16 -6.43
C TYR A 74 1.51 -10.88 -4.93
N GLY A 75 2.30 -9.98 -4.36
CA GLY A 75 2.23 -9.59 -2.96
C GLY A 75 1.06 -8.68 -2.64
N MET A 76 0.57 -7.94 -3.64
CA MET A 76 -0.59 -7.05 -3.55
C MET A 76 -0.61 -6.22 -2.26
N GLY A 77 0.47 -5.47 -2.02
CA GLY A 77 0.62 -4.65 -0.82
C GLY A 77 0.56 -5.46 0.48
N LEU A 78 1.18 -6.63 0.53
CA LEU A 78 1.08 -7.61 1.61
C LEU A 78 -0.36 -8.11 1.83
N ARG A 79 -1.08 -8.34 0.75
CA ARG A 79 -2.48 -8.80 0.69
C ARG A 79 -3.53 -7.77 1.15
N ALA A 80 -3.15 -6.53 1.34
CA ALA A 80 -4.09 -5.46 1.68
C ALA A 80 -4.83 -4.91 0.45
N ILE A 81 -4.28 -5.10 -0.75
CA ILE A 81 -4.82 -4.56 -2.02
C ILE A 81 -5.60 -5.65 -2.75
N THR A 82 -6.80 -5.96 -2.29
CA THR A 82 -7.62 -7.08 -2.80
C THR A 82 -8.26 -6.81 -4.16
N LEU A 83 -8.61 -5.55 -4.47
CA LEU A 83 -9.24 -5.15 -5.73
C LEU A 83 -8.24 -4.66 -6.79
N GLY A 84 -6.98 -4.59 -6.43
CA GLY A 84 -5.93 -4.02 -7.27
C GLY A 84 -5.54 -2.59 -6.85
N TYR A 85 -4.33 -2.22 -7.25
CA TYR A 85 -3.82 -0.86 -7.05
C TYR A 85 -4.66 0.15 -7.83
N HIS A 86 -4.89 1.31 -7.22
CA HIS A 86 -5.61 2.41 -7.87
C HIS A 86 -6.91 1.94 -8.55
N TYR A 87 -7.79 1.29 -7.77
CA TYR A 87 -9.15 0.99 -8.21
C TYR A 87 -9.93 2.29 -8.28
N ASP A 88 -10.33 2.70 -9.48
CA ASP A 88 -10.77 4.07 -9.75
C ASP A 88 -11.95 4.51 -8.88
N GLU A 89 -12.98 3.70 -8.75
CA GLU A 89 -14.17 4.02 -7.96
C GLU A 89 -13.86 4.28 -6.49
N ILE A 90 -12.98 3.47 -5.88
CA ILE A 90 -12.56 3.65 -4.49
C ILE A 90 -11.65 4.86 -4.36
N SER A 91 -10.75 5.06 -5.31
CA SER A 91 -9.82 6.18 -5.30
C SER A 91 -10.54 7.52 -5.38
N GLU A 92 -11.50 7.64 -6.28
CA GLU A 92 -12.30 8.87 -6.44
C GLU A 92 -13.18 9.13 -5.20
N ALA A 93 -13.83 8.12 -4.65
CA ALA A 93 -14.59 8.26 -3.41
C ALA A 93 -13.72 8.74 -2.25
N ALA A 94 -12.50 8.19 -2.11
CA ALA A 94 -11.55 8.64 -1.10
C ALA A 94 -11.09 10.09 -1.31
N ILE A 95 -10.82 10.48 -2.56
CA ILE A 95 -10.45 11.86 -2.93
C ILE A 95 -11.58 12.83 -2.58
N GLU A 96 -12.83 12.49 -2.86
CA GLU A 96 -13.99 13.30 -2.50
C GLU A 96 -14.09 13.51 -0.98
N GLU A 97 -13.93 12.45 -0.20
CA GLU A 97 -13.95 12.56 1.28
C GLU A 97 -12.77 13.40 1.82
N ILE A 98 -11.58 13.26 1.23
CA ILE A 98 -10.41 14.10 1.60
C ILE A 98 -10.71 15.59 1.35
N ARG A 99 -11.37 15.93 0.22
CA ARG A 99 -11.75 17.32 -0.10
C ARG A 99 -12.74 17.94 0.88
N LYS A 100 -13.58 17.14 1.54
CA LYS A 100 -14.51 17.59 2.59
C LYS A 100 -13.81 17.85 3.92
N GLY A 101 -12.55 17.47 4.06
CA GLY A 101 -11.78 17.48 5.29
C GLY A 101 -11.88 16.15 6.03
N ASN A 102 -10.76 15.60 6.40
CA ASN A 102 -10.67 14.36 7.17
C ASN A 102 -10.27 14.65 8.62
N ASN A 103 -10.33 13.63 9.45
CA ASN A 103 -9.94 13.70 10.87
C ASN A 103 -10.71 14.81 11.63
N LEU A 104 -12.02 14.86 11.43
CA LEU A 104 -12.90 15.84 12.08
C LEU A 104 -12.93 15.60 13.60
N THR A 105 -13.24 16.65 14.37
CA THR A 105 -13.36 16.59 15.84
C THR A 105 -14.51 15.69 16.32
N ARG A 106 -15.49 15.44 15.48
CA ARG A 106 -16.64 14.56 15.72
C ARG A 106 -16.70 13.47 14.68
N PRO A 107 -17.37 12.34 14.96
CA PRO A 107 -17.59 11.29 13.97
C PRO A 107 -18.21 11.84 12.68
N SER A 108 -17.73 11.40 11.56
CA SER A 108 -18.26 11.76 10.25
C SER A 108 -19.47 10.91 9.86
N LEU A 109 -20.26 11.40 8.90
CA LEU A 109 -21.35 10.61 8.33
C LEU A 109 -20.81 9.35 7.61
N THR A 110 -19.62 9.42 7.05
CA THR A 110 -18.95 8.28 6.38
C THR A 110 -18.58 7.20 7.38
N GLU A 111 -18.09 7.55 8.58
CA GLU A 111 -17.84 6.60 9.66
C GLU A 111 -19.13 5.91 10.13
N LEU A 112 -20.21 6.68 10.33
CA LEU A 112 -21.50 6.12 10.73
C LEU A 112 -22.01 5.09 9.70
N LYS A 113 -22.05 5.47 8.42
CA LYS A 113 -22.48 4.58 7.35
C LYS A 113 -21.64 3.32 7.23
N ALA A 114 -20.31 3.45 7.35
CA ALA A 114 -19.39 2.32 7.33
C ALA A 114 -19.63 1.40 8.53
N ALA A 115 -19.93 1.94 9.72
CA ALA A 115 -20.25 1.14 10.89
C ALA A 115 -21.58 0.38 10.74
N GLU A 116 -22.62 1.04 10.24
CA GLU A 116 -23.92 0.42 9.95
C GLU A 116 -23.79 -0.71 8.93
N GLU A 117 -23.04 -0.51 7.86
CA GLU A 117 -22.76 -1.53 6.84
C GLU A 117 -22.02 -2.73 7.44
N MET A 118 -20.98 -2.50 8.24
CA MET A 118 -20.20 -3.57 8.88
C MET A 118 -21.08 -4.39 9.82
N VAL A 119 -21.92 -3.77 10.64
CA VAL A 119 -22.85 -4.50 11.52
C VAL A 119 -23.88 -5.30 10.72
N SER A 120 -24.34 -4.78 9.59
CA SER A 120 -25.27 -5.50 8.70
C SER A 120 -24.66 -6.74 8.06
N LEU A 121 -23.37 -6.67 7.70
CA LEU A 121 -22.63 -7.79 7.11
C LEU A 121 -22.25 -8.87 8.14
N PHE A 122 -22.15 -8.52 9.42
CA PHE A 122 -21.76 -9.43 10.50
C PHE A 122 -22.82 -9.51 11.58
N PRO A 123 -23.91 -10.33 11.39
CA PRO A 123 -25.05 -10.38 12.30
C PRO A 123 -24.73 -10.80 13.75
N TRP A 124 -23.55 -11.35 13.99
CA TRP A 124 -23.06 -11.71 15.31
C TRP A 124 -22.38 -10.54 16.06
N ALA A 125 -22.17 -9.41 15.38
CA ALA A 125 -21.53 -8.22 15.95
C ALA A 125 -22.59 -7.17 16.31
N ASP A 126 -22.63 -6.77 17.56
CA ASP A 126 -23.52 -5.70 18.03
C ASP A 126 -22.99 -4.31 17.69
N MET A 127 -21.67 -4.15 17.66
CA MET A 127 -20.98 -2.88 17.47
C MET A 127 -19.65 -3.08 16.72
N VAL A 128 -19.18 -2.00 16.10
CA VAL A 128 -17.87 -1.98 15.42
C VAL A 128 -17.06 -0.75 15.82
N LYS A 129 -15.76 -0.93 15.95
CA LYS A 129 -14.80 0.16 16.15
C LYS A 129 -13.69 0.05 15.11
N PHE A 130 -13.48 1.10 14.34
CA PHE A 130 -12.41 1.15 13.35
C PHE A 130 -11.08 1.57 13.97
N ALA A 131 -10.00 0.98 13.48
CA ALA A 131 -8.65 1.40 13.81
C ALA A 131 -7.77 1.41 12.56
N LYS A 132 -6.66 2.12 12.62
CA LYS A 132 -5.80 2.35 11.46
C LYS A 132 -5.08 1.08 10.95
N ASN A 133 -4.76 0.17 11.86
CA ASN A 133 -4.02 -1.06 11.53
C ASN A 133 -4.26 -2.13 12.61
N GLY A 134 -3.82 -3.37 12.31
CA GLY A 134 -4.00 -4.52 13.19
C GLY A 134 -3.34 -4.37 14.58
N SER A 135 -2.16 -3.75 14.65
CA SER A 135 -1.48 -3.50 15.93
C SER A 135 -2.29 -2.58 16.83
N THR A 136 -2.92 -1.56 16.28
CA THR A 136 -3.82 -0.67 17.02
C THR A 136 -5.05 -1.42 17.50
N VAL A 137 -5.65 -2.28 16.67
CA VAL A 137 -6.81 -3.11 17.05
C VAL A 137 -6.46 -4.02 18.25
N THR A 138 -5.33 -4.72 18.19
CA THR A 138 -4.87 -5.60 19.27
C THR A 138 -4.63 -4.83 20.58
N THR A 139 -4.10 -3.63 20.50
CA THR A 139 -3.90 -2.74 21.65
C THR A 139 -5.25 -2.29 22.26
N GLU A 140 -6.23 -1.97 21.44
CA GLU A 140 -7.57 -1.59 21.89
C GLU A 140 -8.30 -2.74 22.61
N ILE A 141 -8.15 -3.98 22.11
CA ILE A 141 -8.66 -5.18 22.80
C ILE A 141 -8.07 -5.29 24.21
N GLY A 142 -6.75 -5.09 24.37
CA GLY A 142 -6.10 -5.10 25.67
C GLY A 142 -6.58 -3.99 26.62
N ARG A 143 -6.94 -2.83 26.10
CA ARG A 143 -7.48 -1.69 26.87
C ARG A 143 -8.91 -1.90 27.34
N ALA A 144 -9.70 -2.73 26.65
CA ALA A 144 -11.09 -2.99 27.03
C ALA A 144 -11.22 -3.89 28.29
N HIS A 145 -10.11 -4.42 28.79
CA HIS A 145 -10.04 -5.31 29.96
C HIS A 145 -9.44 -4.66 31.22
N VAL A 146 -9.26 -3.33 31.22
CA VAL A 146 -8.71 -2.57 32.36
C VAL A 146 -9.82 -1.76 33.04
#